data_a6abc087bd760f772258f678b7b58850
#
_entry.id   a6abc087bd760f772258f678b7b58850
#
_cell.length_a   1.000
_cell.length_b   1.000
_cell.length_c   1.000
_cell.angle_alpha   90.00
_cell.angle_beta   90.00
_cell.angle_gamma   90.00
#
_symmetry.space_group_name_H-M   'P 1'
#
loop_
_entity.id
_entity.type
_entity.pdbx_description
1 polymer ?
#
loop_
_entity_poly.entity_id
_entity_poly.type
_entity_poly.pdbx_seq_one_letter_code
_entity_poly.pdbx_strand_id
1 'polypeptide(L)'
;EKGLKLDMSRGKPAADQLNLSMDMMKVLAGDANLICEDGVDCRNYGNLDGIDEAKQLLADMMEVPKDNVIIFGNSSLNVMYDTVSRAMTHGIMGNTPWCKLDKVKFLCPVPGYDRHFAITEFFGIEMVNIPMTPTGPDMDLVEKLVSEDESVKGIWCVPKYSNPQGITYSDDTVYRFANLKPAAKDFRIFWDNAYCVHHLYEDKQDYLLEILMECKKAGNPDMVYKFSSTSKISFPGSGIAAIAASDENLAEIRKMMSVQTIGHDKLNQLRHARFFGDIHGMVQHMKKHADILRPKFDTVLSVLESELGGLEIG
;
A
#
# COMPACT_ATOMS: atom_id res chain seq x y z
N GLU A 1 -20.14 25.15 26.32
CA GLU A 1 -18.87 24.45 25.94
C GLU A 1 -18.75 23.15 26.75
N LYS A 2 -18.69 22.00 26.07
CA LYS A 2 -18.69 20.65 26.72
C LYS A 2 -17.31 20.25 27.23
N GLY A 3 -16.26 21.11 27.16
CA GLY A 3 -14.89 20.81 27.61
C GLY A 3 -14.22 19.62 26.91
N LEU A 4 -14.68 19.27 25.70
CA LEU A 4 -14.15 18.14 24.94
C LEU A 4 -12.74 18.43 24.46
N LYS A 5 -11.82 17.50 24.69
CA LYS A 5 -10.47 17.49 24.12
C LYS A 5 -10.47 16.50 22.97
N LEU A 6 -10.73 16.96 21.75
CA LEU A 6 -10.76 16.14 20.55
C LEU A 6 -9.46 16.33 19.79
N ASP A 7 -8.84 15.22 19.38
CA ASP A 7 -7.65 15.20 18.53
C ASP A 7 -8.02 14.55 17.19
N MET A 8 -7.93 15.32 16.11
CA MET A 8 -8.17 14.88 14.73
C MET A 8 -6.88 14.83 13.91
N SER A 9 -5.72 15.00 14.53
CA SER A 9 -4.42 15.05 13.83
C SER A 9 -3.97 13.70 13.27
N ARG A 10 -4.49 12.59 13.82
CA ARG A 10 -4.12 11.21 13.42
C ARG A 10 -5.35 10.30 13.44
N GLY A 11 -5.65 9.69 12.28
CA GLY A 11 -6.63 8.61 12.19
C GLY A 11 -6.10 7.33 12.83
N LYS A 12 -6.83 6.82 13.86
CA LYS A 12 -6.54 5.52 14.49
C LYS A 12 -7.84 4.71 14.53
N PRO A 13 -7.80 3.39 14.29
CA PRO A 13 -8.94 2.53 14.53
C PRO A 13 -9.41 2.67 15.97
N ALA A 14 -10.71 2.85 16.16
CA ALA A 14 -11.32 2.88 17.49
C ALA A 14 -11.41 1.47 18.10
N ALA A 15 -11.64 1.37 19.42
CA ALA A 15 -11.67 0.08 20.11
C ALA A 15 -12.73 -0.88 19.54
N ASP A 16 -13.88 -0.38 19.11
CA ASP A 16 -14.93 -1.15 18.45
C ASP A 16 -14.45 -1.80 17.14
N GLN A 17 -13.66 -1.09 16.34
CA GLN A 17 -13.05 -1.64 15.13
C GLN A 17 -11.99 -2.71 15.45
N LEU A 18 -11.12 -2.45 16.43
CA LEU A 18 -10.09 -3.41 16.85
C LEU A 18 -10.70 -4.70 17.41
N ASN A 19 -11.81 -4.59 18.14
CA ASN A 19 -12.52 -5.72 18.72
C ASN A 19 -13.07 -6.70 17.65
N LEU A 20 -13.32 -6.26 16.42
CA LEU A 20 -13.71 -7.13 15.31
C LEU A 20 -12.68 -8.22 15.01
N SER A 21 -11.41 -7.94 15.27
CA SER A 21 -10.31 -8.88 15.01
C SER A 21 -9.88 -9.70 16.23
N MET A 22 -10.56 -9.59 17.39
CA MET A 22 -10.12 -10.27 18.62
C MET A 22 -10.12 -11.79 18.52
N ASP A 23 -11.02 -12.39 17.73
CA ASP A 23 -11.03 -13.84 17.53
C ASP A 23 -9.79 -14.35 16.81
N MET A 24 -9.07 -13.48 16.10
CA MET A 24 -7.76 -13.80 15.53
C MET A 24 -6.75 -14.31 16.58
N MET A 25 -6.87 -13.85 17.82
CA MET A 25 -5.99 -14.29 18.91
C MET A 25 -6.20 -15.76 19.31
N LYS A 26 -7.33 -16.36 18.91
CA LYS A 26 -7.71 -17.73 19.28
C LYS A 26 -7.32 -18.75 18.23
N VAL A 27 -7.12 -18.36 16.96
CA VAL A 27 -6.95 -19.30 15.83
C VAL A 27 -5.66 -20.13 15.90
N LEU A 28 -4.68 -19.71 16.69
CA LEU A 28 -3.44 -20.43 16.95
C LEU A 28 -3.31 -20.92 18.40
N ALA A 29 -4.41 -20.89 19.19
CA ALA A 29 -4.36 -21.27 20.61
C ALA A 29 -4.57 -22.78 20.79
N GLY A 30 -4.16 -23.29 21.96
CA GLY A 30 -4.32 -24.69 22.34
C GLY A 30 -3.56 -25.65 21.42
N ASP A 31 -4.26 -26.68 20.94
CA ASP A 31 -3.68 -27.75 20.07
C ASP A 31 -3.75 -27.37 18.58
N ALA A 32 -3.73 -26.08 18.23
CA ALA A 32 -3.76 -25.67 16.83
C ALA A 32 -2.55 -26.24 16.07
N ASN A 33 -2.80 -26.77 14.87
CA ASN A 33 -1.74 -27.16 13.96
C ASN A 33 -1.00 -25.91 13.46
N LEU A 34 0.30 -25.81 13.70
CA LEU A 34 1.13 -24.66 13.31
C LEU A 34 1.95 -24.93 12.03
N ILE A 35 1.59 -25.96 11.30
CA ILE A 35 2.16 -26.28 9.98
C ILE A 35 1.32 -25.54 8.92
N CYS A 36 1.98 -24.80 8.03
CA CYS A 36 1.33 -24.14 6.89
C CYS A 36 1.08 -25.11 5.74
N GLU A 37 0.37 -24.69 4.70
CA GLU A 37 -0.09 -25.56 3.60
C GLU A 37 1.07 -26.23 2.85
N ASP A 38 2.21 -25.58 2.72
CA ASP A 38 3.43 -26.15 2.11
C ASP A 38 4.24 -27.05 3.05
N GLY A 39 3.71 -27.39 4.22
CA GLY A 39 4.29 -28.34 5.17
C GLY A 39 5.36 -27.75 6.09
N VAL A 40 5.60 -26.46 6.08
CA VAL A 40 6.59 -25.81 6.95
C VAL A 40 6.00 -25.51 8.33
N ASP A 41 6.75 -25.81 9.38
CA ASP A 41 6.43 -25.43 10.74
C ASP A 41 6.64 -23.91 10.93
N CYS A 42 5.56 -23.16 11.12
CA CYS A 42 5.60 -21.73 11.25
C CYS A 42 6.37 -21.21 12.47
N ARG A 43 6.74 -22.06 13.39
CA ARG A 43 7.61 -21.74 14.54
C ARG A 43 9.11 -21.70 14.18
N ASN A 44 9.48 -22.24 13.02
CA ASN A 44 10.88 -22.40 12.60
C ASN A 44 11.27 -21.39 11.50
N TYR A 45 12.51 -21.39 11.09
CA TYR A 45 13.04 -20.59 9.98
C TYR A 45 12.46 -21.01 8.62
N GLY A 46 12.66 -20.20 7.60
CA GLY A 46 12.30 -20.50 6.21
C GLY A 46 11.17 -19.65 5.66
N ASN A 47 10.74 -19.93 4.43
CA ASN A 47 9.72 -19.19 3.67
C ASN A 47 10.05 -17.70 3.58
N LEU A 48 11.16 -17.38 2.92
CA LEU A 48 11.63 -16.01 2.75
C LEU A 48 10.54 -15.08 2.21
N ASP A 49 9.75 -15.59 1.25
CA ASP A 49 8.65 -14.84 0.60
C ASP A 49 7.35 -14.80 1.42
N GLY A 50 7.30 -15.52 2.53
CA GLY A 50 6.08 -15.76 3.30
C GLY A 50 5.44 -17.13 3.00
N ILE A 51 4.46 -17.53 3.82
CA ILE A 51 3.72 -18.79 3.65
C ILE A 51 2.69 -18.68 2.53
N ASP A 52 2.40 -19.79 1.88
CA ASP A 52 1.57 -19.83 0.66
C ASP A 52 0.16 -19.27 0.87
N GLU A 53 -0.51 -19.65 1.96
CA GLU A 53 -1.84 -19.16 2.28
C GLU A 53 -1.90 -17.65 2.57
N ALA A 54 -0.85 -17.07 3.16
CA ALA A 54 -0.78 -15.62 3.37
C ALA A 54 -0.47 -14.87 2.07
N LYS A 55 0.40 -15.46 1.21
CA LYS A 55 0.65 -14.93 -0.14
C LYS A 55 -0.63 -14.92 -0.96
N GLN A 56 -1.40 -16.02 -0.96
CA GLN A 56 -2.67 -16.11 -1.69
C GLN A 56 -3.65 -15.06 -1.19
N LEU A 57 -3.85 -14.94 0.12
CA LEU A 57 -4.76 -13.96 0.72
C LEU A 57 -4.43 -12.52 0.31
N LEU A 58 -3.15 -12.13 0.37
CA LEU A 58 -2.75 -10.76 0.00
C LEU A 58 -2.67 -10.56 -1.51
N ALA A 59 -2.40 -11.59 -2.28
CA ALA A 59 -2.47 -11.57 -3.74
C ALA A 59 -3.91 -11.29 -4.22
N ASP A 60 -4.88 -12.02 -3.68
CA ASP A 60 -6.29 -11.81 -3.98
C ASP A 60 -6.75 -10.40 -3.56
N MET A 61 -6.31 -9.93 -2.38
CA MET A 61 -6.59 -8.58 -1.90
C MET A 61 -6.01 -7.49 -2.82
N MET A 62 -4.85 -7.74 -3.41
CA MET A 62 -4.18 -6.82 -4.32
C MET A 62 -4.50 -7.06 -5.78
N GLU A 63 -5.32 -8.08 -6.10
CA GLU A 63 -5.72 -8.46 -7.46
C GLU A 63 -4.53 -8.81 -8.38
N VAL A 64 -3.55 -9.54 -7.84
CA VAL A 64 -2.34 -9.95 -8.55
C VAL A 64 -2.10 -11.45 -8.42
N PRO A 65 -1.29 -12.09 -9.30
CA PRO A 65 -0.89 -13.47 -9.11
C PRO A 65 -0.10 -13.68 -7.82
N LYS A 66 -0.32 -14.80 -7.13
CA LYS A 66 0.38 -15.17 -5.88
C LYS A 66 1.91 -15.11 -6.00
N ASP A 67 2.45 -15.54 -7.13
CA ASP A 67 3.89 -15.58 -7.36
C ASP A 67 4.52 -14.18 -7.48
N ASN A 68 3.70 -13.16 -7.75
CA ASN A 68 4.12 -11.76 -7.79
C ASN A 68 4.04 -11.06 -6.41
N VAL A 69 3.93 -11.82 -5.30
CA VAL A 69 3.81 -11.27 -3.94
C VAL A 69 4.91 -11.78 -3.03
N ILE A 70 5.49 -10.88 -2.23
CA ILE A 70 6.34 -11.19 -1.07
C ILE A 70 5.69 -10.59 0.18
N ILE A 71 5.55 -11.41 1.23
CA ILE A 71 5.06 -10.98 2.54
C ILE A 71 6.22 -10.44 3.37
N PHE A 72 5.96 -9.35 4.06
CA PHE A 72 6.88 -8.68 4.97
C PHE A 72 6.33 -8.65 6.41
N GLY A 73 6.95 -7.80 7.25
CA GLY A 73 6.51 -7.53 8.61
C GLY A 73 5.17 -6.79 8.67
N ASN A 74 4.91 -6.07 9.75
CA ASN A 74 3.56 -5.58 10.07
C ASN A 74 3.08 -4.35 9.29
N SER A 75 3.93 -3.66 8.55
CA SER A 75 3.59 -2.36 7.97
C SER A 75 4.13 -2.15 6.56
N SER A 76 3.28 -1.72 5.64
CA SER A 76 3.71 -1.30 4.29
C SER A 76 4.67 -0.11 4.34
N LEU A 77 4.60 0.76 5.36
CA LEU A 77 5.53 1.86 5.54
C LEU A 77 6.98 1.37 5.70
N ASN A 78 7.20 0.28 6.46
CA ASN A 78 8.52 -0.35 6.57
C ASN A 78 9.01 -0.87 5.22
N VAL A 79 8.12 -1.51 4.45
CA VAL A 79 8.47 -2.06 3.13
C VAL A 79 8.86 -0.94 2.17
N MET A 80 8.10 0.17 2.17
CA MET A 80 8.41 1.34 1.35
C MET A 80 9.73 2.00 1.76
N TYR A 81 9.98 2.16 3.07
CA TYR A 81 11.26 2.65 3.59
C TYR A 81 12.42 1.74 3.16
N ASP A 82 12.30 0.43 3.33
CA ASP A 82 13.32 -0.55 2.91
C ASP A 82 13.56 -0.48 1.40
N THR A 83 12.52 -0.30 0.60
CA THR A 83 12.63 -0.20 -0.85
C THR A 83 13.44 1.04 -1.27
N VAL A 84 13.15 2.20 -0.67
CA VAL A 84 13.94 3.42 -0.91
C VAL A 84 15.37 3.25 -0.38
N SER A 85 15.56 2.67 0.82
CA SER A 85 16.87 2.40 1.41
C SER A 85 17.75 1.51 0.51
N ARG A 86 17.16 0.46 -0.08
CA ARG A 86 17.86 -0.41 -1.03
C ARG A 86 18.24 0.34 -2.31
N ALA A 87 17.35 1.16 -2.85
CA ALA A 87 17.66 1.99 -4.02
C ALA A 87 18.78 2.98 -3.72
N MET A 88 18.78 3.61 -2.54
CA MET A 88 19.83 4.51 -2.09
C MET A 88 21.20 3.81 -2.00
N THR A 89 21.23 2.59 -1.46
CA THR A 89 22.49 1.90 -1.10
C THR A 89 23.02 0.96 -2.19
N HIS A 90 22.13 0.33 -2.96
CA HIS A 90 22.46 -0.72 -3.93
C HIS A 90 22.04 -0.39 -5.37
N GLY A 91 21.17 0.62 -5.57
CA GLY A 91 20.54 0.91 -6.84
C GLY A 91 19.35 -0.03 -7.13
N ILE A 92 18.75 0.08 -8.29
CA ILE A 92 17.64 -0.75 -8.77
C ILE A 92 18.07 -1.39 -10.10
N MET A 93 17.91 -2.69 -10.24
CA MET A 93 18.17 -3.44 -11.47
C MET A 93 19.56 -3.16 -12.05
N GLY A 94 20.58 -3.13 -11.16
CA GLY A 94 21.97 -2.90 -11.55
C GLY A 94 22.32 -1.45 -11.90
N ASN A 95 21.39 -0.51 -11.76
CA ASN A 95 21.70 0.90 -11.92
C ASN A 95 22.50 1.46 -10.74
N THR A 96 23.08 2.64 -10.92
CA THR A 96 23.88 3.33 -9.90
C THR A 96 23.06 3.54 -8.61
N PRO A 97 23.59 3.19 -7.43
CA PRO A 97 22.97 3.53 -6.15
C PRO A 97 22.63 5.03 -6.09
N TRP A 98 21.42 5.34 -5.64
CA TRP A 98 20.93 6.73 -5.65
C TRP A 98 21.79 7.67 -4.79
N CYS A 99 22.38 7.16 -3.70
CA CYS A 99 23.31 7.96 -2.87
C CYS A 99 24.60 8.39 -3.60
N LYS A 100 24.90 7.82 -4.78
CA LYS A 100 26.05 8.18 -5.60
C LYS A 100 25.70 9.12 -6.75
N LEU A 101 24.42 9.46 -6.91
CA LEU A 101 23.96 10.41 -7.90
C LEU A 101 24.03 11.83 -7.35
N ASP A 102 24.33 12.79 -8.20
CA ASP A 102 24.36 14.20 -7.81
C ASP A 102 22.99 14.71 -7.36
N LYS A 103 21.93 14.14 -7.92
CA LYS A 103 20.57 14.55 -7.66
C LYS A 103 19.58 13.39 -7.83
N VAL A 104 18.66 13.29 -6.87
CA VAL A 104 17.51 12.37 -6.91
C VAL A 104 16.26 13.15 -6.58
N LYS A 105 15.21 12.97 -7.38
CA LYS A 105 13.91 13.59 -7.21
C LYS A 105 12.80 12.55 -7.08
N PHE A 106 11.80 12.86 -6.27
CA PHE A 106 10.54 12.15 -6.20
C PHE A 106 9.37 13.07 -6.49
N LEU A 107 8.45 12.61 -7.32
CA LEU A 107 7.19 13.29 -7.53
C LEU A 107 6.25 12.98 -6.35
N CYS A 108 5.70 14.04 -5.78
CA CYS A 108 4.89 14.00 -4.58
C CYS A 108 3.51 14.61 -4.87
N PRO A 109 2.49 13.79 -5.21
CA PRO A 109 1.12 14.29 -5.35
C PRO A 109 0.64 14.93 -4.05
N VAL A 110 0.15 16.16 -4.14
CA VAL A 110 -0.28 16.98 -2.99
C VAL A 110 -1.71 17.50 -3.17
N PRO A 111 -2.53 17.46 -2.10
CA PRO A 111 -2.25 16.90 -0.78
C PRO A 111 -2.07 15.37 -0.83
N GLY A 112 -1.18 14.83 0.04
CA GLY A 112 -0.83 13.41 0.04
C GLY A 112 -0.47 12.88 1.43
N TYR A 113 -0.04 11.64 1.51
CA TYR A 113 0.28 10.99 2.78
C TYR A 113 1.65 11.44 3.32
N ASP A 114 1.65 12.13 4.46
CA ASP A 114 2.83 12.75 5.07
C ASP A 114 3.99 11.79 5.34
N ARG A 115 3.71 10.50 5.58
CA ARG A 115 4.74 9.51 5.84
C ARG A 115 5.57 9.14 4.61
N HIS A 116 4.98 9.19 3.43
CA HIS A 116 5.73 9.06 2.17
C HIS A 116 6.74 10.20 2.03
N PHE A 117 6.29 11.41 2.28
CA PHE A 117 7.13 12.60 2.19
C PHE A 117 8.25 12.58 3.25
N ALA A 118 7.95 12.09 4.46
CA ALA A 118 8.95 11.93 5.51
C ALA A 118 10.05 10.92 5.13
N ILE A 119 9.73 9.82 4.41
CA ILE A 119 10.75 8.91 3.87
C ILE A 119 11.64 9.65 2.87
N THR A 120 11.03 10.39 1.95
CA THR A 120 11.73 11.14 0.90
C THR A 120 12.69 12.17 1.51
N GLU A 121 12.20 12.96 2.47
CA GLU A 121 12.98 13.95 3.20
C GLU A 121 14.14 13.30 3.98
N PHE A 122 13.87 12.19 4.67
CA PHE A 122 14.87 11.48 5.48
C PHE A 122 16.08 11.02 4.65
N PHE A 123 15.85 10.61 3.41
CA PHE A 123 16.95 10.20 2.50
C PHE A 123 17.54 11.36 1.71
N GLY A 124 17.13 12.62 1.96
CA GLY A 124 17.65 13.79 1.26
C GLY A 124 17.24 13.85 -0.22
N ILE A 125 16.15 13.19 -0.59
CA ILE A 125 15.61 13.18 -1.94
C ILE A 125 14.78 14.47 -2.15
N GLU A 126 15.00 15.18 -3.26
CA GLU A 126 14.23 16.38 -3.59
C GLU A 126 12.78 16.02 -3.91
N MET A 127 11.85 16.68 -3.24
CA MET A 127 10.41 16.49 -3.47
C MET A 127 9.90 17.51 -4.50
N VAL A 128 9.23 17.01 -5.54
CA VAL A 128 8.57 17.81 -6.55
C VAL A 128 7.07 17.67 -6.39
N ASN A 129 6.38 18.72 -5.99
CA ASN A 129 4.94 18.70 -5.78
C ASN A 129 4.19 18.55 -7.12
N ILE A 130 3.24 17.62 -7.15
CA ILE A 130 2.32 17.42 -8.27
C ILE A 130 0.90 17.71 -7.79
N PRO A 131 0.16 18.62 -8.43
CA PRO A 131 -1.23 18.88 -8.06
C PRO A 131 -2.09 17.62 -8.21
N MET A 132 -3.01 17.41 -7.26
CA MET A 132 -4.05 16.39 -7.40
C MET A 132 -5.24 16.96 -8.16
N THR A 133 -5.85 16.12 -8.99
CA THR A 133 -7.11 16.37 -9.71
C THR A 133 -8.21 15.41 -9.17
N PRO A 134 -9.48 15.58 -9.52
CA PRO A 134 -10.52 14.63 -9.10
C PRO A 134 -10.32 13.18 -9.56
N THR A 135 -9.41 12.92 -10.51
CA THR A 135 -9.17 11.60 -11.09
C THR A 135 -7.77 11.04 -10.82
N GLY A 136 -6.97 11.73 -10.01
CA GLY A 136 -5.58 11.36 -9.71
C GLY A 136 -4.64 12.56 -9.79
N PRO A 137 -3.31 12.36 -9.85
CA PRO A 137 -2.37 13.45 -10.02
C PRO A 137 -2.48 14.09 -11.42
N ASP A 138 -1.99 15.32 -11.56
CA ASP A 138 -1.84 15.98 -12.85
C ASP A 138 -0.88 15.18 -13.75
N MET A 139 -1.44 14.33 -14.61
CA MET A 139 -0.67 13.43 -15.45
C MET A 139 0.10 14.14 -16.56
N ASP A 140 -0.33 15.32 -17.02
CA ASP A 140 0.43 16.09 -18.01
C ASP A 140 1.77 16.53 -17.42
N LEU A 141 1.74 16.99 -16.18
CA LEU A 141 2.96 17.36 -15.45
C LEU A 141 3.82 16.14 -15.11
N VAL A 142 3.19 15.02 -14.69
CA VAL A 142 3.91 13.76 -14.38
C VAL A 142 4.63 13.25 -15.62
N GLU A 143 3.94 13.11 -16.75
CA GLU A 143 4.53 12.62 -18.00
C GLU A 143 5.70 13.49 -18.48
N LYS A 144 5.53 14.80 -18.43
CA LYS A 144 6.58 15.75 -18.77
C LYS A 144 7.83 15.56 -17.93
N LEU A 145 7.67 15.62 -16.59
CA LEU A 145 8.82 15.53 -15.68
C LEU A 145 9.53 14.18 -15.75
N VAL A 146 8.77 13.09 -15.86
CA VAL A 146 9.31 11.73 -15.94
C VAL A 146 10.07 11.50 -17.24
N SER A 147 9.60 12.07 -18.35
CA SER A 147 10.23 11.88 -19.66
C SER A 147 11.42 12.80 -19.94
N GLU A 148 11.49 13.98 -19.29
CA GLU A 148 12.51 14.99 -19.56
C GLU A 148 13.66 15.00 -18.54
N ASP A 149 13.46 14.45 -17.33
CA ASP A 149 14.41 14.56 -16.21
C ASP A 149 14.81 13.20 -15.65
N GLU A 150 16.03 12.74 -15.98
CA GLU A 150 16.57 11.46 -15.49
C GLU A 150 16.86 11.44 -13.97
N SER A 151 16.85 12.61 -13.30
CA SER A 151 16.96 12.67 -11.85
C SER A 151 15.66 12.28 -11.13
N VAL A 152 14.53 12.25 -11.84
CA VAL A 152 13.24 11.78 -11.30
C VAL A 152 13.25 10.24 -11.22
N LYS A 153 13.32 9.73 -9.99
CA LYS A 153 13.48 8.28 -9.73
C LYS A 153 12.20 7.62 -9.22
N GLY A 154 11.22 8.39 -8.81
CA GLY A 154 9.97 7.80 -8.32
C GLY A 154 8.83 8.78 -8.17
N ILE A 155 7.65 8.19 -7.96
CA ILE A 155 6.42 8.90 -7.62
C ILE A 155 5.67 8.13 -6.53
N TRP A 156 5.15 8.85 -5.53
CA TRP A 156 4.24 8.28 -4.53
C TRP A 156 2.81 8.29 -5.02
N CYS A 157 2.10 7.18 -4.90
CA CYS A 157 0.69 7.07 -5.27
C CYS A 157 -0.11 6.39 -4.16
N VAL A 158 -1.26 6.97 -3.78
CA VAL A 158 -2.30 6.32 -2.98
C VAL A 158 -3.55 6.27 -3.87
N PRO A 159 -3.70 5.22 -4.71
CA PRO A 159 -4.55 5.30 -5.89
C PRO A 159 -6.03 5.06 -5.63
N LYS A 160 -6.40 4.51 -4.47
CA LYS A 160 -7.78 4.22 -4.10
C LYS A 160 -8.10 4.80 -2.74
N TYR A 161 -9.22 5.56 -2.65
CA TYR A 161 -9.62 6.24 -1.42
C TYR A 161 -8.47 7.00 -0.78
N SER A 162 -7.78 7.82 -1.58
CA SER A 162 -6.52 8.47 -1.23
C SER A 162 -6.57 9.25 0.07
N ASN A 163 -5.49 9.25 0.81
CA ASN A 163 -5.33 10.06 2.01
C ASN A 163 -4.61 11.37 1.66
N PRO A 164 -5.22 12.58 1.86
CA PRO A 164 -6.44 12.83 2.66
C PRO A 164 -7.75 12.97 1.87
N GLN A 165 -7.72 12.99 0.55
CA GLN A 165 -8.84 13.49 -0.27
C GLN A 165 -9.92 12.43 -0.61
N GLY A 166 -9.66 11.16 -0.38
CA GLY A 166 -10.59 10.08 -0.73
C GLY A 166 -10.75 9.80 -2.23
N ILE A 167 -9.86 10.34 -3.06
CA ILE A 167 -9.90 10.19 -4.52
C ILE A 167 -9.48 8.77 -4.91
N THR A 168 -10.19 8.18 -5.89
CA THR A 168 -9.75 6.98 -6.59
C THR A 168 -9.32 7.36 -8.00
N TYR A 169 -8.15 6.86 -8.43
CA TYR A 169 -7.61 7.15 -9.76
C TYR A 169 -8.52 6.56 -10.84
N SER A 170 -8.75 7.32 -11.90
CA SER A 170 -9.51 6.84 -13.05
C SER A 170 -8.73 5.83 -13.88
N ASP A 171 -9.44 5.05 -14.71
CA ASP A 171 -8.80 4.13 -15.65
C ASP A 171 -7.85 4.87 -16.60
N ASP A 172 -8.21 6.06 -17.07
CA ASP A 172 -7.32 6.90 -17.89
C ASP A 172 -6.03 7.24 -17.16
N THR A 173 -6.10 7.64 -15.89
CA THR A 173 -4.92 7.89 -15.06
C THR A 173 -4.03 6.66 -14.95
N VAL A 174 -4.62 5.47 -14.73
CA VAL A 174 -3.85 4.23 -14.63
C VAL A 174 -3.22 3.88 -15.98
N TYR A 175 -3.94 4.03 -17.10
CA TYR A 175 -3.37 3.82 -18.43
C TYR A 175 -2.22 4.78 -18.73
N ARG A 176 -2.33 6.04 -18.34
CA ARG A 176 -1.27 7.03 -18.50
C ARG A 176 -0.03 6.66 -17.67
N PHE A 177 -0.20 6.20 -16.42
CA PHE A 177 0.90 5.66 -15.63
C PHE A 177 1.57 4.46 -16.28
N ALA A 178 0.78 3.52 -16.80
CA ALA A 178 1.30 2.32 -17.45
C ALA A 178 2.12 2.62 -18.71
N ASN A 179 1.79 3.70 -19.42
CA ASN A 179 2.43 4.12 -20.66
C ASN A 179 3.54 5.18 -20.48
N LEU A 180 3.92 5.51 -19.24
CA LEU A 180 5.04 6.42 -18.99
C LEU A 180 6.31 5.96 -19.72
N LYS A 181 7.10 6.95 -20.15
CA LYS A 181 8.38 6.74 -20.82
C LYS A 181 9.50 7.44 -20.02
N PRO A 182 9.94 6.83 -18.91
CA PRO A 182 10.91 7.47 -18.03
C PRO A 182 12.24 7.70 -18.73
N ALA A 183 12.83 8.90 -18.56
CA ALA A 183 14.22 9.17 -18.89
C ALA A 183 15.16 8.32 -18.01
N ALA A 184 14.79 8.12 -16.73
CA ALA A 184 15.53 7.27 -15.82
C ALA A 184 15.13 5.79 -15.96
N LYS A 185 16.08 4.90 -16.26
CA LYS A 185 15.85 3.44 -16.36
C LYS A 185 15.42 2.79 -15.04
N ASP A 186 15.79 3.41 -13.94
CA ASP A 186 15.50 2.97 -12.56
C ASP A 186 14.33 3.74 -11.93
N PHE A 187 13.52 4.46 -12.71
CA PHE A 187 12.28 5.07 -12.25
C PHE A 187 11.28 4.00 -11.77
N ARG A 188 10.61 4.28 -10.65
CA ARG A 188 9.57 3.38 -10.11
C ARG A 188 8.35 4.15 -9.64
N ILE A 189 7.18 3.57 -9.87
CA ILE A 189 5.91 3.99 -9.29
C ILE A 189 5.74 3.26 -7.96
N PHE A 190 5.66 4.00 -6.86
CA PHE A 190 5.39 3.48 -5.53
C PHE A 190 3.87 3.53 -5.29
N TRP A 191 3.21 2.42 -5.54
CA TRP A 191 1.76 2.28 -5.57
C TRP A 191 1.25 1.73 -4.23
N ASP A 192 0.98 2.63 -3.26
CA ASP A 192 0.48 2.27 -1.93
C ASP A 192 -1.02 2.01 -1.97
N ASN A 193 -1.41 0.76 -2.20
CA ASN A 193 -2.79 0.31 -2.23
C ASN A 193 -3.31 -0.03 -0.82
N ALA A 194 -3.21 0.94 0.09
CA ALA A 194 -3.55 0.78 1.50
C ALA A 194 -5.05 0.55 1.75
N TYR A 195 -5.92 0.94 0.81
CA TYR A 195 -7.37 0.96 0.98
C TYR A 195 -8.12 0.08 -0.03
N CYS A 196 -7.47 -0.96 -0.56
CA CYS A 196 -8.00 -1.81 -1.63
C CYS A 196 -9.39 -2.42 -1.34
N VAL A 197 -9.68 -2.76 -0.07
CA VAL A 197 -10.95 -3.40 0.37
C VAL A 197 -11.79 -2.53 1.33
N HIS A 198 -11.54 -1.22 1.38
CA HIS A 198 -12.14 -0.29 2.35
C HIS A 198 -13.40 0.40 1.82
N HIS A 199 -14.29 -0.36 1.19
CA HIS A 199 -15.57 0.17 0.72
C HIS A 199 -16.48 0.52 1.89
N LEU A 200 -16.97 1.77 1.94
CA LEU A 200 -17.87 2.26 2.99
C LEU A 200 -19.33 1.91 2.69
N TYR A 201 -19.69 1.90 1.40
CA TYR A 201 -21.05 1.60 0.90
C TYR A 201 -21.00 0.40 -0.04
N GLU A 202 -21.99 -0.50 0.05
CA GLU A 202 -22.03 -1.70 -0.81
C GLU A 202 -22.39 -1.37 -2.26
N ASP A 203 -23.23 -0.35 -2.46
CA ASP A 203 -23.75 0.09 -3.76
C ASP A 203 -22.90 1.19 -4.43
N LYS A 204 -21.87 1.68 -3.75
CA LYS A 204 -20.98 2.75 -4.21
C LYS A 204 -19.53 2.38 -3.95
N GLN A 205 -19.08 1.31 -4.59
CA GLN A 205 -17.69 0.87 -4.51
C GLN A 205 -16.89 1.45 -5.67
N ASP A 206 -15.75 2.07 -5.34
CA ASP A 206 -14.83 2.48 -6.37
C ASP A 206 -14.08 1.25 -6.91
N TYR A 207 -13.91 1.23 -8.22
CA TYR A 207 -13.06 0.29 -8.92
C TYR A 207 -11.72 0.96 -9.24
N LEU A 208 -10.63 0.20 -9.13
CA LEU A 208 -9.29 0.64 -9.52
C LEU A 208 -8.69 -0.40 -10.46
N LEU A 209 -8.30 0.04 -11.65
CA LEU A 209 -7.67 -0.81 -12.64
C LEU A 209 -6.31 -1.34 -12.13
N GLU A 210 -6.00 -2.62 -12.41
CA GLU A 210 -4.79 -3.27 -11.89
C GLU A 210 -3.53 -2.80 -12.64
N ILE A 211 -2.69 -2.01 -11.98
CA ILE A 211 -1.56 -1.32 -12.57
C ILE A 211 -0.43 -2.24 -13.06
N LEU A 212 -0.12 -3.36 -12.38
CA LEU A 212 0.94 -4.27 -12.82
C LEU A 212 0.59 -4.91 -14.16
N MET A 213 -0.67 -5.31 -14.33
CA MET A 213 -1.17 -5.86 -15.58
C MET A 213 -1.11 -4.84 -16.71
N GLU A 214 -1.54 -3.60 -16.43
CA GLU A 214 -1.53 -2.54 -17.44
C GLU A 214 -0.10 -2.14 -17.83
N CYS A 215 0.83 -2.06 -16.88
CA CYS A 215 2.25 -1.86 -17.17
C CYS A 215 2.84 -3.00 -18.01
N LYS A 216 2.47 -4.26 -17.71
CA LYS A 216 2.91 -5.41 -18.51
C LYS A 216 2.40 -5.34 -19.95
N LYS A 217 1.12 -4.98 -20.16
CA LYS A 217 0.53 -4.77 -21.49
C LYS A 217 1.22 -3.63 -22.26
N ALA A 218 1.60 -2.56 -21.55
CA ALA A 218 2.30 -1.41 -22.14
C ALA A 218 3.79 -1.65 -22.40
N GLY A 219 4.35 -2.82 -22.03
CA GLY A 219 5.77 -3.15 -22.19
C GLY A 219 6.69 -2.58 -21.10
N ASN A 220 6.11 -2.16 -19.98
CA ASN A 220 6.80 -1.58 -18.80
C ASN A 220 6.63 -2.43 -17.54
N PRO A 221 6.87 -3.77 -17.56
CA PRO A 221 6.50 -4.66 -16.45
C PRO A 221 7.20 -4.30 -15.12
N ASP A 222 8.39 -3.72 -15.19
CA ASP A 222 9.24 -3.48 -14.02
C ASP A 222 9.03 -2.10 -13.36
N MET A 223 8.10 -1.29 -13.89
CA MET A 223 7.97 0.10 -13.48
C MET A 223 7.29 0.30 -12.12
N VAL A 224 6.62 -0.72 -11.56
CA VAL A 224 5.77 -0.58 -10.38
C VAL A 224 6.24 -1.44 -9.21
N TYR A 225 6.24 -0.82 -8.03
CA TYR A 225 6.18 -1.48 -6.73
C TYR A 225 4.82 -1.20 -6.11
N LYS A 226 3.99 -2.24 -5.94
CA LYS A 226 2.66 -2.17 -5.35
C LYS A 226 2.71 -2.65 -3.91
N PHE A 227 2.29 -1.80 -2.98
CA PHE A 227 2.35 -2.08 -1.55
C PHE A 227 0.94 -2.21 -0.97
N SER A 228 0.79 -3.07 0.03
CA SER A 228 -0.41 -3.12 0.85
C SER A 228 -0.10 -3.73 2.22
N SER A 229 -1.06 -3.63 3.15
CA SER A 229 -0.96 -4.26 4.46
C SER A 229 -2.33 -4.44 5.11
N THR A 230 -2.40 -5.29 6.14
CA THR A 230 -3.60 -5.47 6.95
C THR A 230 -3.69 -4.48 8.12
N SER A 231 -2.85 -3.44 8.15
CA SER A 231 -2.77 -2.47 9.26
C SER A 231 -4.10 -1.77 9.57
N LYS A 232 -4.96 -1.59 8.57
CA LYS A 232 -6.29 -0.97 8.72
C LYS A 232 -7.43 -1.99 8.62
N ILE A 233 -7.10 -3.27 8.57
CA ILE A 233 -8.03 -4.39 8.43
C ILE A 233 -8.10 -5.19 9.73
N SER A 234 -6.93 -5.56 10.29
CA SER A 234 -6.81 -6.30 11.56
C SER A 234 -6.26 -5.40 12.68
N PHE A 235 -5.01 -5.59 13.06
CA PHE A 235 -4.33 -4.80 14.09
C PHE A 235 -3.19 -3.97 13.50
N PRO A 236 -3.20 -2.63 13.61
CA PRO A 236 -2.10 -1.79 13.12
C PRO A 236 -0.73 -2.17 13.68
N GLY A 237 -0.67 -2.59 14.95
CA GLY A 237 0.57 -3.00 15.62
C GLY A 237 0.98 -4.45 15.37
N SER A 238 0.18 -5.25 14.69
CA SER A 238 0.40 -6.68 14.48
C SER A 238 -0.23 -7.19 13.18
N GLY A 239 -0.15 -6.38 12.13
CA GLY A 239 -0.57 -6.73 10.77
C GLY A 239 0.48 -7.54 10.01
N ILE A 240 0.20 -7.80 8.75
CA ILE A 240 1.15 -8.26 7.74
C ILE A 240 1.13 -7.30 6.56
N ALA A 241 2.29 -7.08 5.95
CA ALA A 241 2.44 -6.24 4.78
C ALA A 241 2.96 -7.05 3.60
N ALA A 242 2.75 -6.55 2.39
CA ALA A 242 3.26 -7.17 1.19
C ALA A 242 3.73 -6.13 0.17
N ILE A 243 4.65 -6.57 -0.67
CA ILE A 243 4.96 -5.95 -1.94
C ILE A 243 4.53 -6.88 -3.07
N ALA A 244 3.94 -6.31 -4.11
CA ALA A 244 3.74 -6.98 -5.38
C ALA A 244 4.49 -6.24 -6.49
N ALA A 245 5.15 -7.00 -7.37
CA ALA A 245 5.93 -6.44 -8.48
C ALA A 245 6.14 -7.49 -9.58
N SER A 246 6.85 -7.11 -10.65
CA SER A 246 7.30 -8.04 -11.68
C SER A 246 8.26 -9.11 -11.14
N ASP A 247 8.40 -10.20 -11.87
CA ASP A 247 9.31 -11.30 -11.51
C ASP A 247 10.75 -10.82 -11.32
N GLU A 248 11.23 -9.93 -12.20
CA GLU A 248 12.57 -9.36 -12.15
C GLU A 248 12.79 -8.48 -10.90
N ASN A 249 11.84 -7.59 -10.61
CA ASN A 249 11.90 -6.80 -9.38
C ASN A 249 11.87 -7.69 -8.14
N LEU A 250 11.03 -8.71 -8.10
CA LEU A 250 10.96 -9.64 -6.97
C LEU A 250 12.23 -10.47 -6.82
N ALA A 251 12.85 -10.89 -7.92
CA ALA A 251 14.12 -11.59 -7.88
C ALA A 251 15.22 -10.74 -7.22
N GLU A 252 15.29 -9.45 -7.58
CA GLU A 252 16.23 -8.52 -6.96
C GLU A 252 15.91 -8.30 -5.48
N ILE A 253 14.63 -8.09 -5.13
CA ILE A 253 14.20 -7.92 -3.73
C ILE A 253 14.56 -9.15 -2.90
N ARG A 254 14.29 -10.37 -3.38
CA ARG A 254 14.66 -11.63 -2.69
C ARG A 254 16.15 -11.71 -2.42
N LYS A 255 16.98 -11.38 -3.40
CA LYS A 255 18.44 -11.38 -3.26
C LYS A 255 18.90 -10.46 -2.12
N MET A 256 18.37 -9.24 -2.05
CA MET A 256 18.73 -8.29 -0.98
C MET A 256 18.11 -8.69 0.36
N MET A 257 16.86 -9.14 0.35
CA MET A 257 16.13 -9.56 1.55
C MET A 257 16.77 -10.78 2.23
N SER A 258 17.38 -11.69 1.45
CA SER A 258 18.06 -12.88 2.00
C SER A 258 19.27 -12.54 2.89
N VAL A 259 19.80 -11.32 2.79
CA VAL A 259 20.85 -10.80 3.70
C VAL A 259 20.23 -10.15 4.94
N GLN A 260 19.02 -9.61 4.82
CA GLN A 260 18.33 -8.89 5.88
C GLN A 260 17.60 -9.84 6.86
N THR A 261 17.01 -10.91 6.34
CA THR A 261 16.20 -11.86 7.13
C THR A 261 16.21 -13.26 6.51
N ILE A 262 15.88 -14.26 7.33
CA ILE A 262 15.61 -15.64 6.84
C ILE A 262 14.12 -15.81 6.51
N GLY A 263 13.28 -14.93 7.01
CA GLY A 263 11.83 -14.87 6.81
C GLY A 263 11.16 -14.02 7.87
N HIS A 264 10.00 -13.50 7.54
CA HIS A 264 9.18 -12.73 8.45
C HIS A 264 8.31 -13.63 9.34
N ASP A 265 7.65 -13.06 10.36
CA ASP A 265 6.83 -13.76 11.35
C ASP A 265 5.73 -14.62 10.70
N LYS A 266 6.00 -15.93 10.58
CA LYS A 266 5.08 -16.89 9.97
C LYS A 266 3.87 -17.21 10.85
N LEU A 267 4.00 -17.12 12.17
CA LEU A 267 2.85 -17.31 13.06
C LEU A 267 1.83 -16.17 12.85
N ASN A 268 2.30 -14.96 12.68
CA ASN A 268 1.43 -13.84 12.37
C ASN A 268 0.78 -13.97 10.98
N GLN A 269 1.52 -14.45 9.99
CA GLN A 269 1.00 -14.74 8.66
C GLN A 269 -0.08 -15.83 8.72
N LEU A 270 0.20 -16.96 9.37
CA LEU A 270 -0.72 -18.07 9.56
C LEU A 270 -2.00 -17.65 10.29
N ARG A 271 -1.85 -16.81 11.32
CA ARG A 271 -2.97 -16.26 12.07
C ARG A 271 -3.91 -15.45 11.17
N HIS A 272 -3.37 -14.60 10.30
CA HIS A 272 -4.16 -13.82 9.34
C HIS A 272 -4.85 -14.72 8.31
N ALA A 273 -4.10 -15.62 7.69
CA ALA A 273 -4.64 -16.54 6.69
C ALA A 273 -5.80 -17.38 7.27
N ARG A 274 -5.64 -17.93 8.46
CA ARG A 274 -6.70 -18.73 9.10
C ARG A 274 -7.88 -17.92 9.60
N PHE A 275 -7.67 -16.70 10.05
CA PHE A 275 -8.75 -15.85 10.53
C PHE A 275 -9.68 -15.40 9.40
N PHE A 276 -9.11 -15.00 8.28
CA PHE A 276 -9.89 -14.56 7.12
C PHE A 276 -10.35 -15.73 6.25
N GLY A 277 -9.58 -16.82 6.20
CA GLY A 277 -9.78 -17.94 5.30
C GLY A 277 -9.38 -17.60 3.85
N ASP A 278 -10.08 -16.62 3.27
CA ASP A 278 -9.86 -16.14 1.90
C ASP A 278 -10.24 -14.66 1.77
N ILE A 279 -10.18 -14.14 0.55
CA ILE A 279 -10.59 -12.75 0.24
C ILE A 279 -12.07 -12.50 0.55
N HIS A 280 -12.94 -13.48 0.41
CA HIS A 280 -14.35 -13.33 0.74
C HIS A 280 -14.53 -13.11 2.25
N GLY A 281 -13.86 -13.90 3.09
CA GLY A 281 -13.84 -13.71 4.55
C GLY A 281 -13.30 -12.35 4.95
N MET A 282 -12.24 -11.87 4.28
CA MET A 282 -11.69 -10.52 4.49
C MET A 282 -12.72 -9.44 4.12
N VAL A 283 -13.39 -9.56 2.99
CA VAL A 283 -14.43 -8.61 2.57
C VAL A 283 -15.60 -8.60 3.55
N GLN A 284 -16.05 -9.76 4.05
CA GLN A 284 -17.10 -9.83 5.09
C GLN A 284 -16.64 -9.16 6.40
N HIS A 285 -15.36 -9.28 6.75
CA HIS A 285 -14.80 -8.56 7.90
C HIS A 285 -14.82 -7.04 7.68
N MET A 286 -14.45 -6.58 6.48
CA MET A 286 -14.47 -5.16 6.15
C MET A 286 -15.87 -4.54 6.11
N LYS A 287 -16.91 -5.31 5.78
CA LYS A 287 -18.31 -4.86 5.91
C LYS A 287 -18.64 -4.49 7.36
N LYS A 288 -18.15 -5.26 8.34
CA LYS A 288 -18.34 -4.91 9.78
C LYS A 288 -17.63 -3.61 10.16
N HIS A 289 -16.44 -3.35 9.59
CA HIS A 289 -15.77 -2.04 9.73
C HIS A 289 -16.60 -0.92 9.12
N ALA A 290 -17.15 -1.13 7.92
CA ALA A 290 -18.00 -0.15 7.24
C ALA A 290 -19.26 0.17 8.07
N ASP A 291 -19.90 -0.82 8.69
CA ASP A 291 -21.07 -0.62 9.56
C ASP A 291 -20.78 0.25 10.79
N ILE A 292 -19.55 0.18 11.33
CA ILE A 292 -19.11 1.05 12.43
C ILE A 292 -18.79 2.46 11.93
N LEU A 293 -18.19 2.58 10.75
CA LEU A 293 -17.67 3.86 10.23
C LEU A 293 -18.74 4.68 9.51
N ARG A 294 -19.61 4.04 8.73
CA ARG A 294 -20.63 4.71 7.91
C ARG A 294 -21.45 5.73 8.65
N PRO A 295 -22.06 5.42 9.82
CA PRO A 295 -22.83 6.42 10.58
C PRO A 295 -22.01 7.65 11.00
N LYS A 296 -20.70 7.46 11.26
CA LYS A 296 -19.79 8.55 11.62
C LYS A 296 -19.52 9.46 10.41
N PHE A 297 -19.27 8.87 9.24
CA PHE A 297 -19.10 9.60 7.99
C PHE A 297 -20.38 10.33 7.59
N ASP A 298 -21.53 9.66 7.62
CA ASP A 298 -22.82 10.26 7.26
C ASP A 298 -23.16 11.45 8.16
N THR A 299 -22.87 11.34 9.47
CA THR A 299 -23.06 12.45 10.41
C THR A 299 -22.19 13.65 10.07
N VAL A 300 -20.88 13.43 9.81
CA VAL A 300 -19.96 14.51 9.47
C VAL A 300 -20.35 15.17 8.16
N LEU A 301 -20.63 14.40 7.12
CA LEU A 301 -21.06 14.91 5.82
C LEU A 301 -22.35 15.70 5.91
N SER A 302 -23.35 15.19 6.64
CA SER A 302 -24.63 15.88 6.84
C SER A 302 -24.47 17.22 7.56
N VAL A 303 -23.61 17.27 8.60
CA VAL A 303 -23.35 18.52 9.35
C VAL A 303 -22.59 19.51 8.46
N LEU A 304 -21.56 19.06 7.74
CA LEU A 304 -20.81 19.93 6.85
C LEU A 304 -21.70 20.50 5.74
N GLU A 305 -22.56 19.68 5.16
CA GLU A 305 -23.48 20.13 4.11
C GLU A 305 -24.51 21.13 4.67
N SER A 306 -25.04 20.89 5.88
CA SER A 306 -26.03 21.79 6.49
C SER A 306 -25.43 23.14 6.90
N GLU A 307 -24.18 23.16 7.37
CA GLU A 307 -23.53 24.37 7.92
C GLU A 307 -22.71 25.14 6.89
N LEU A 308 -22.15 24.43 5.91
CA LEU A 308 -21.20 24.98 4.94
C LEU A 308 -21.70 24.85 3.49
N GLY A 309 -22.74 24.09 3.23
CA GLY A 309 -23.31 23.90 1.89
C GLY A 309 -23.77 25.26 1.31
N GLY A 310 -23.30 25.52 0.09
CA GLY A 310 -23.57 26.80 -0.60
C GLY A 310 -22.57 27.92 -0.27
N LEU A 311 -21.58 27.68 0.59
CA LEU A 311 -20.42 28.55 0.74
C LEU A 311 -19.34 28.13 -0.25
N GLU A 312 -18.80 29.08 -1.01
CA GLU A 312 -17.60 28.87 -1.82
C GLU A 312 -16.38 28.78 -0.89
N ILE A 313 -16.12 27.55 -0.38
CA ILE A 313 -14.94 27.26 0.41
C ILE A 313 -13.95 26.58 -0.55
N GLY A 314 -12.93 27.33 -1.00
CA GLY A 314 -11.87 26.85 -1.87
C GLY A 314 -10.78 26.10 -1.12
#